data_1f3d43c85267efeb8e50ff6feb0e9c77
#
_entry.id   1f3d43c85267efeb8e50ff6feb0e9c77
#
_cell.length_a   1.000
_cell.length_b   1.000
_cell.length_c   1.000
_cell.angle_alpha   90.00
_cell.angle_beta   90.00
_cell.angle_gamma   90.00
#
_symmetry.space_group_name_H-M   'P 1'
#
loop_
_entity.id
_entity.type
_entity.pdbx_description
1 polymer ?
#
loop_
_entity_poly.entity_id
_entity_poly.type
_entity_poly.pdbx_seq_one_letter_code
_entity_poly.pdbx_strand_id
1 'polypeptide(L)'
;MLDRIIYKKTTLACLAFILLSLLGAAFYGLLFEKASSSGKTQQSKTQSSKVKTARVMANGDILIHNGLYGSAEQADGTYDFKPFFEYAKDWISSADLAIGDYEGTISPDYPLAGYPLFNAPSEIADAMKDTGYDVVDLAHNHILDSGLSGALNTVKTFDKLGMPSIGVYKKDRDKEDILIKNVNGIKIAILGYSYAYNGLEANLSAEDYEKHMSDLNEDKMKAEIQEAEKKADVTIVMPQMGVEYRREPTQEQVTLYHKMIDWGADVIFGGHPHVVEPSETVEKDGEKKFIIYSMGNFISNQRLETVDDIWTERGLLMDVTFEKKNH
;
A
#
# COMPACT_ATOMS: atom_id res chain seq x y z
N MET A 1 16.52 -32.13 -66.75
CA MET A 1 17.11 -30.89 -67.28
C MET A 1 16.45 -29.62 -66.69
N LEU A 2 15.25 -29.71 -66.09
CA LEU A 2 14.57 -28.57 -65.46
C LEU A 2 15.16 -28.21 -64.08
N ASP A 3 15.59 -29.18 -63.26
CA ASP A 3 16.07 -28.93 -61.88
C ASP A 3 17.39 -28.14 -61.79
N ARG A 4 18.23 -28.23 -62.82
CA ARG A 4 19.49 -27.44 -62.86
C ARG A 4 19.32 -25.96 -63.16
N ILE A 5 18.19 -25.59 -63.78
CA ILE A 5 17.90 -24.20 -64.17
C ILE A 5 17.27 -23.45 -62.97
N ILE A 6 16.49 -24.13 -62.17
CA ILE A 6 15.85 -23.52 -60.94
C ILE A 6 16.90 -23.24 -59.90
N TYR A 7 17.87 -24.18 -59.69
CA TYR A 7 18.98 -23.99 -58.69
C TYR A 7 19.92 -22.83 -59.04
N LYS A 8 20.19 -22.60 -60.33
CA LYS A 8 21.03 -21.46 -60.77
C LYS A 8 20.33 -20.10 -60.63
N LYS A 9 19.02 -20.04 -60.79
CA LYS A 9 18.25 -18.80 -60.65
C LYS A 9 18.08 -18.42 -59.17
N THR A 10 17.86 -19.37 -58.27
CA THR A 10 17.80 -19.12 -56.80
C THR A 10 19.11 -18.70 -56.22
N THR A 11 20.26 -19.32 -56.63
CA THR A 11 21.58 -18.93 -56.15
C THR A 11 21.98 -17.53 -56.63
N LEU A 12 21.59 -17.14 -57.87
CA LEU A 12 21.88 -15.79 -58.37
C LEU A 12 21.04 -14.71 -57.67
N ALA A 13 19.79 -15.03 -57.32
CA ALA A 13 18.90 -14.13 -56.58
C ALA A 13 19.38 -13.91 -55.14
N CYS A 14 19.85 -14.97 -54.46
CA CYS A 14 20.40 -14.85 -53.11
C CYS A 14 21.72 -14.04 -53.07
N LEU A 15 22.61 -14.24 -54.09
CA LEU A 15 23.85 -13.47 -54.21
C LEU A 15 23.57 -11.99 -54.50
N ALA A 16 22.59 -11.66 -55.31
CA ALA A 16 22.19 -10.29 -55.61
C ALA A 16 21.59 -9.59 -54.38
N PHE A 17 20.84 -10.32 -53.52
CA PHE A 17 20.26 -9.78 -52.26
C PHE A 17 21.35 -9.51 -51.22
N ILE A 18 22.36 -10.37 -51.09
CA ILE A 18 23.51 -10.17 -50.19
C ILE A 18 24.37 -9.00 -50.68
N LEU A 19 24.61 -8.82 -51.98
CA LEU A 19 25.36 -7.67 -52.49
C LEU A 19 24.64 -6.34 -52.27
N LEU A 20 23.30 -6.30 -52.44
CA LEU A 20 22.48 -5.12 -52.20
C LEU A 20 22.46 -4.74 -50.69
N SER A 21 22.41 -5.72 -49.80
CA SER A 21 22.45 -5.46 -48.36
C SER A 21 23.84 -4.96 -47.88
N LEU A 22 24.94 -5.45 -48.46
CA LEU A 22 26.28 -4.96 -48.16
C LEU A 22 26.52 -3.55 -48.73
N LEU A 23 25.99 -3.20 -49.90
CA LEU A 23 26.04 -1.85 -50.48
C LEU A 23 25.21 -0.88 -49.67
N GLY A 24 24.05 -1.30 -49.15
CA GLY A 24 23.18 -0.51 -48.26
C GLY A 24 23.86 -0.16 -46.92
N ALA A 25 24.54 -1.14 -46.31
CA ALA A 25 25.28 -0.94 -45.08
C ALA A 25 26.50 -0.01 -45.26
N ALA A 26 27.23 -0.13 -46.39
CA ALA A 26 28.35 0.77 -46.69
C ALA A 26 27.90 2.19 -46.97
N PHE A 27 26.74 2.40 -47.64
CA PHE A 27 26.15 3.72 -47.89
C PHE A 27 25.63 4.37 -46.62
N TYR A 28 25.07 3.58 -45.72
CA TYR A 28 24.60 4.03 -44.39
C TYR A 28 25.80 4.46 -43.52
N GLY A 29 26.90 3.70 -43.54
CA GLY A 29 28.15 4.04 -42.82
C GLY A 29 28.78 5.36 -43.34
N LEU A 30 28.82 5.58 -44.64
CA LEU A 30 29.35 6.80 -45.24
C LEU A 30 28.50 8.06 -44.99
N LEU A 31 27.18 7.90 -44.84
CA LEU A 31 26.28 8.99 -44.44
C LEU A 31 26.47 9.38 -42.96
N PHE A 32 26.78 8.39 -42.09
CA PHE A 32 27.05 8.66 -40.69
C PHE A 32 28.39 9.32 -40.46
N GLU A 33 29.44 8.99 -41.23
CA GLU A 33 30.75 9.64 -41.11
C GLU A 33 30.74 11.10 -41.64
N LYS A 34 29.93 11.39 -42.64
CA LYS A 34 29.82 12.77 -43.19
C LYS A 34 29.00 13.72 -42.29
N ALA A 35 28.11 13.16 -41.43
CA ALA A 35 27.36 13.94 -40.45
C ALA A 35 28.18 14.28 -39.19
N SER A 36 29.33 13.60 -38.99
CA SER A 36 30.15 13.76 -37.77
C SER A 36 31.23 14.84 -37.87
N SER A 37 31.45 15.49 -39.02
CA SER A 37 32.58 16.39 -39.22
C SER A 37 32.25 17.87 -39.47
N SER A 38 31.00 18.32 -39.26
CA SER A 38 30.68 19.73 -39.36
C SER A 38 29.56 20.10 -38.35
N GLY A 39 29.98 20.58 -37.22
CA GLY A 39 29.11 21.25 -36.26
C GLY A 39 29.74 21.24 -34.87
N LYS A 40 30.41 22.33 -34.51
CA LYS A 40 30.52 22.71 -33.10
C LYS A 40 29.11 22.97 -32.60
N THR A 41 28.39 21.91 -32.25
CA THR A 41 27.12 22.02 -31.55
C THR A 41 27.46 22.36 -30.11
N GLN A 42 27.13 23.57 -29.69
CA GLN A 42 26.94 23.88 -28.28
C GLN A 42 26.10 22.73 -27.69
N GLN A 43 26.72 21.90 -26.87
CA GLN A 43 26.00 21.02 -25.96
C GLN A 43 25.18 21.94 -25.05
N SER A 44 23.96 22.24 -25.43
CA SER A 44 22.95 22.60 -24.45
C SER A 44 22.95 21.42 -23.49
N LYS A 45 23.46 21.59 -22.29
CA LYS A 45 23.18 20.72 -21.18
C LYS A 45 21.67 20.77 -20.99
N THR A 46 20.94 19.91 -21.68
CA THR A 46 19.59 19.56 -21.28
C THR A 46 19.79 18.94 -19.92
N GLN A 47 19.60 19.74 -18.90
CA GLN A 47 19.51 19.30 -17.53
C GLN A 47 18.27 18.40 -17.54
N SER A 48 18.49 17.09 -17.67
CA SER A 48 17.47 16.08 -17.41
C SER A 48 16.95 16.40 -16.01
N SER A 49 15.76 16.95 -15.92
CA SER A 49 15.09 17.15 -14.65
C SER A 49 15.00 15.76 -14.02
N LYS A 50 15.76 15.56 -12.94
CA LYS A 50 15.83 14.26 -12.28
C LYS A 50 14.46 14.02 -11.68
N VAL A 51 13.64 13.19 -12.29
CA VAL A 51 12.36 12.73 -11.73
C VAL A 51 12.71 11.92 -10.47
N LYS A 52 12.13 12.27 -9.35
CA LYS A 52 12.18 11.48 -8.13
C LYS A 52 11.00 10.50 -8.15
N THR A 53 11.20 9.30 -7.68
CA THR A 53 10.16 8.27 -7.58
C THR A 53 10.08 7.71 -6.16
N ALA A 54 8.87 7.40 -5.71
CA ALA A 54 8.62 6.69 -4.46
C ALA A 54 7.61 5.59 -4.73
N ARG A 55 8.01 4.35 -4.55
CA ARG A 55 7.15 3.16 -4.69
C ARG A 55 6.58 2.79 -3.33
N VAL A 56 5.27 2.86 -3.19
CA VAL A 56 4.54 2.56 -1.97
C VAL A 56 3.73 1.30 -2.15
N MET A 57 3.82 0.38 -1.19
CA MET A 57 2.93 -0.78 -1.11
C MET A 57 2.05 -0.71 0.13
N ALA A 58 0.80 -1.16 -0.01
CA ALA A 58 -0.15 -1.34 1.08
C ALA A 58 -0.93 -2.64 0.89
N ASN A 59 -1.24 -3.33 1.95
CA ASN A 59 -2.09 -4.54 1.94
C ASN A 59 -3.36 -4.32 2.76
N GLY A 60 -4.34 -5.21 2.54
CA GLY A 60 -5.55 -5.27 3.34
C GLY A 60 -5.35 -5.95 4.70
N ASP A 61 -6.45 -6.34 5.32
CA ASP A 61 -6.53 -6.67 6.74
C ASP A 61 -5.62 -7.84 7.15
N ILE A 62 -4.74 -7.62 8.14
CA ILE A 62 -3.99 -8.64 8.87
C ILE A 62 -4.72 -8.88 10.17
N LEU A 63 -5.57 -9.92 10.20
CA LEU A 63 -6.48 -10.22 11.29
C LEU A 63 -6.17 -11.62 11.87
N ILE A 64 -5.57 -11.66 13.06
CA ILE A 64 -5.02 -12.89 13.64
C ILE A 64 -6.05 -13.65 14.48
N HIS A 65 -6.72 -14.60 13.87
CA HIS A 65 -7.66 -15.52 14.51
C HIS A 65 -6.95 -16.63 15.31
N ASN A 66 -7.71 -17.32 16.17
CA ASN A 66 -7.21 -18.45 17.00
C ASN A 66 -6.46 -19.50 16.17
N GLY A 67 -7.00 -19.88 15.01
CA GLY A 67 -6.38 -20.88 14.13
C GLY A 67 -5.03 -20.43 13.58
N LEU A 68 -4.85 -19.13 13.36
CA LEU A 68 -3.59 -18.59 12.87
C LEU A 68 -2.52 -18.58 13.95
N TYR A 69 -2.77 -17.98 15.13
CA TYR A 69 -1.74 -18.02 16.17
C TYR A 69 -1.51 -19.43 16.72
N GLY A 70 -2.54 -20.29 16.75
CA GLY A 70 -2.35 -21.70 17.09
C GLY A 70 -1.45 -22.45 16.09
N SER A 71 -1.50 -22.11 14.79
CA SER A 71 -0.58 -22.68 13.80
C SER A 71 0.83 -22.07 13.81
N ALA A 72 0.99 -20.90 14.41
CA ALA A 72 2.28 -20.24 14.61
C ALA A 72 3.00 -20.70 15.88
N GLU A 73 2.30 -21.35 16.82
CA GLU A 73 2.84 -21.79 18.12
C GLU A 73 3.98 -22.81 17.92
N GLN A 74 5.08 -22.57 18.61
CA GLN A 74 6.26 -23.43 18.60
C GLN A 74 6.31 -24.33 19.83
N ALA A 75 7.12 -25.37 19.79
CA ALA A 75 7.26 -26.34 20.87
C ALA A 75 7.76 -25.73 22.21
N ASP A 76 8.39 -24.56 22.15
CA ASP A 76 8.87 -23.82 23.33
C ASP A 76 7.89 -22.77 23.85
N GLY A 77 6.69 -22.68 23.25
CA GLY A 77 5.63 -21.73 23.61
C GLY A 77 5.78 -20.34 23.02
N THR A 78 6.75 -20.12 22.12
CA THR A 78 6.86 -18.90 21.31
C THR A 78 6.00 -19.00 20.04
N TYR A 79 5.91 -17.94 19.25
CA TYR A 79 5.13 -17.91 18.02
C TYR A 79 6.00 -17.49 16.82
N ASP A 80 5.87 -18.18 15.69
CA ASP A 80 6.53 -17.82 14.44
C ASP A 80 5.50 -17.50 13.35
N PHE A 81 5.31 -16.21 13.07
CA PHE A 81 4.43 -15.72 12.01
C PHE A 81 5.14 -15.47 10.68
N LYS A 82 6.45 -15.62 10.58
CA LYS A 82 7.19 -15.35 9.33
C LYS A 82 6.70 -16.17 8.13
N PRO A 83 6.33 -17.48 8.31
CA PRO A 83 5.80 -18.26 7.20
C PRO A 83 4.53 -17.68 6.55
N PHE A 84 3.73 -16.89 7.28
CA PHE A 84 2.51 -16.30 6.73
C PHE A 84 2.80 -15.21 5.67
N PHE A 85 4.00 -14.63 5.70
CA PHE A 85 4.44 -13.60 4.77
C PHE A 85 5.37 -14.13 3.68
N GLU A 86 5.74 -15.42 3.69
CA GLU A 86 6.77 -16.00 2.83
C GLU A 86 6.61 -15.61 1.35
N TYR A 87 5.40 -15.73 0.81
CA TYR A 87 5.13 -15.46 -0.60
C TYR A 87 5.01 -13.97 -0.96
N ALA A 88 4.80 -13.11 0.04
CA ALA A 88 4.64 -11.67 -0.16
C ALA A 88 5.88 -10.87 0.23
N LYS A 89 6.80 -11.45 1.00
CA LYS A 89 7.96 -10.78 1.58
C LYS A 89 8.82 -10.07 0.54
N ASP A 90 9.14 -10.73 -0.57
CA ASP A 90 10.00 -10.15 -1.61
C ASP A 90 9.35 -8.93 -2.28
N TRP A 91 8.02 -8.94 -2.41
CA TRP A 91 7.27 -7.80 -2.92
C TRP A 91 7.29 -6.64 -1.93
N ILE A 92 6.87 -6.89 -0.69
CA ILE A 92 6.76 -5.88 0.37
C ILE A 92 8.12 -5.24 0.65
N SER A 93 9.18 -6.05 0.83
CA SER A 93 10.53 -5.56 1.10
C SER A 93 11.17 -4.80 -0.07
N SER A 94 10.63 -4.93 -1.28
CA SER A 94 11.11 -4.19 -2.45
C SER A 94 10.49 -2.80 -2.59
N ALA A 95 9.52 -2.44 -1.77
CA ALA A 95 8.93 -1.10 -1.75
C ALA A 95 9.90 -0.08 -1.13
N ASP A 96 9.78 1.18 -1.53
CA ASP A 96 10.47 2.28 -0.84
C ASP A 96 9.74 2.65 0.46
N LEU A 97 8.45 2.30 0.57
CA LEU A 97 7.61 2.44 1.76
C LEU A 97 6.53 1.37 1.74
N ALA A 98 6.47 0.54 2.78
CA ALA A 98 5.43 -0.47 2.95
C ALA A 98 4.54 -0.16 4.15
N ILE A 99 3.21 -0.19 3.94
CA ILE A 99 2.19 0.08 4.95
C ILE A 99 1.39 -1.21 5.18
N GLY A 100 1.35 -1.70 6.43
CA GLY A 100 0.56 -2.85 6.82
C GLY A 100 -0.71 -2.43 7.57
N ASP A 101 -1.86 -2.99 7.17
CA ASP A 101 -3.10 -2.83 7.92
C ASP A 101 -3.20 -3.95 8.94
N TYR A 102 -3.00 -3.63 10.23
CA TYR A 102 -3.04 -4.61 11.32
C TYR A 102 -4.32 -4.45 12.13
N GLU A 103 -5.23 -5.40 11.98
CA GLU A 103 -6.53 -5.42 12.64
C GLU A 103 -6.52 -6.30 13.88
N GLY A 104 -6.59 -5.69 15.07
CA GLY A 104 -6.57 -6.35 16.36
C GLY A 104 -5.68 -5.64 17.37
N THR A 105 -5.47 -6.27 18.53
CA THR A 105 -4.60 -5.76 19.59
C THR A 105 -3.41 -6.67 19.85
N ILE A 106 -2.38 -6.11 20.47
CA ILE A 106 -1.24 -6.81 21.05
C ILE A 106 -1.12 -6.32 22.50
N SER A 107 -1.63 -7.13 23.44
CA SER A 107 -1.62 -6.76 24.86
C SER A 107 -1.22 -7.94 25.75
N PRO A 108 -0.15 -7.83 26.53
CA PRO A 108 0.25 -8.87 27.47
C PRO A 108 -0.68 -8.98 28.69
N ASP A 109 -1.52 -7.96 28.94
CA ASP A 109 -2.43 -7.90 30.08
C ASP A 109 -3.76 -8.63 29.83
N TYR A 110 -3.97 -9.09 28.58
CA TYR A 110 -5.17 -9.81 28.17
C TYR A 110 -4.80 -11.19 27.61
N PRO A 111 -5.67 -12.19 27.74
CA PRO A 111 -5.42 -13.50 27.14
C PRO A 111 -5.39 -13.39 25.62
N LEU A 112 -4.62 -14.25 24.96
CA LEU A 112 -4.67 -14.41 23.52
C LEU A 112 -6.07 -14.83 23.10
N ALA A 113 -6.62 -14.19 22.08
CA ALA A 113 -7.96 -14.43 21.59
C ALA A 113 -8.10 -14.07 20.11
N GLY A 114 -9.02 -14.76 19.42
CA GLY A 114 -9.54 -14.34 18.13
C GLY A 114 -10.95 -13.76 18.30
N TYR A 115 -11.81 -13.95 17.26
CA TYR A 115 -13.16 -13.43 17.29
C TYR A 115 -13.91 -13.81 18.59
N PRO A 116 -14.67 -12.91 19.24
CA PRO A 116 -14.97 -11.55 18.79
C PRO A 116 -14.01 -10.45 19.29
N LEU A 117 -13.05 -10.77 20.15
CA LEU A 117 -12.12 -9.82 20.77
C LEU A 117 -10.67 -10.24 20.50
N PHE A 118 -10.08 -9.64 19.47
CA PHE A 118 -8.76 -10.05 18.98
C PHE A 118 -7.62 -9.51 19.83
N ASN A 119 -6.79 -10.43 20.31
CA ASN A 119 -5.52 -10.11 20.96
C ASN A 119 -4.48 -11.17 20.56
N ALA A 120 -3.49 -10.77 19.78
CA ALA A 120 -2.50 -11.66 19.20
C ALA A 120 -1.18 -11.67 19.97
N PRO A 121 -0.33 -12.72 19.80
CA PRO A 121 1.05 -12.72 20.25
C PRO A 121 1.84 -11.57 19.64
N SER A 122 2.76 -10.97 20.40
CA SER A 122 3.56 -9.83 19.95
C SER A 122 4.49 -10.15 18.77
N GLU A 123 4.83 -11.40 18.56
CA GLU A 123 5.70 -11.92 17.50
C GLU A 123 5.13 -11.66 16.09
N ILE A 124 3.82 -11.36 15.96
CA ILE A 124 3.27 -10.88 14.69
C ILE A 124 3.91 -9.55 14.26
N ALA A 125 4.17 -8.65 15.20
CA ALA A 125 4.83 -7.38 14.90
C ALA A 125 6.29 -7.60 14.44
N ASP A 126 7.00 -8.55 15.05
CA ASP A 126 8.35 -8.94 14.62
C ASP A 126 8.34 -9.52 13.20
N ALA A 127 7.35 -10.35 12.89
CA ALA A 127 7.20 -10.93 11.54
C ALA A 127 6.86 -9.85 10.49
N MET A 128 6.02 -8.89 10.81
CA MET A 128 5.74 -7.74 9.95
C MET A 128 7.01 -6.91 9.71
N LYS A 129 7.79 -6.65 10.77
CA LYS A 129 9.08 -5.96 10.63
C LYS A 129 10.07 -6.72 9.76
N ASP A 130 10.21 -8.02 9.97
CA ASP A 130 11.08 -8.91 9.17
C ASP A 130 10.65 -8.97 7.70
N THR A 131 9.36 -8.79 7.44
CA THR A 131 8.78 -8.72 6.08
C THR A 131 9.11 -7.42 5.36
N GLY A 132 9.41 -6.34 6.08
CA GLY A 132 9.83 -5.06 5.51
C GLY A 132 8.79 -3.94 5.64
N TYR A 133 7.81 -4.08 6.52
CA TYR A 133 6.86 -2.98 6.79
C TYR A 133 7.55 -1.81 7.50
N ASP A 134 7.15 -0.60 7.12
CA ASP A 134 7.67 0.68 7.62
C ASP A 134 6.67 1.46 8.46
N VAL A 135 5.38 1.26 8.21
CA VAL A 135 4.25 1.93 8.88
C VAL A 135 3.13 0.91 9.08
N VAL A 136 2.38 1.07 10.16
CA VAL A 136 1.23 0.22 10.46
C VAL A 136 -0.03 1.07 10.63
N ASP A 137 -1.10 0.71 9.92
CA ASP A 137 -2.43 1.24 10.20
C ASP A 137 -3.06 0.44 11.35
N LEU A 138 -3.56 1.17 12.34
CA LEU A 138 -4.27 0.67 13.51
C LEU A 138 -5.69 1.28 13.60
N ALA A 139 -6.13 2.00 12.57
CA ALA A 139 -7.44 2.63 12.53
C ALA A 139 -8.52 1.62 12.14
N HIS A 140 -8.86 0.70 13.03
CA HIS A 140 -9.89 -0.30 12.74
C HIS A 140 -10.77 -0.60 13.97
N ASN A 141 -11.92 -1.25 13.72
CA ASN A 141 -12.95 -1.50 14.72
C ASN A 141 -12.49 -2.42 15.86
N HIS A 142 -11.45 -3.25 15.67
CA HIS A 142 -10.91 -4.18 16.68
C HIS A 142 -9.78 -3.61 17.53
N ILE A 143 -9.40 -2.33 17.39
CA ILE A 143 -8.28 -1.76 18.16
C ILE A 143 -8.59 -1.56 19.65
N LEU A 144 -9.86 -1.57 20.04
CA LEU A 144 -10.28 -1.48 21.44
C LEU A 144 -10.63 -2.83 22.08
N ASP A 145 -10.38 -3.97 21.40
CA ASP A 145 -10.72 -5.31 21.90
C ASP A 145 -10.04 -5.64 23.25
N SER A 146 -8.88 -5.09 23.49
CA SER A 146 -8.17 -5.12 24.80
C SER A 146 -8.21 -3.77 25.52
N GLY A 147 -9.28 -2.99 25.30
CA GLY A 147 -9.45 -1.65 25.86
C GLY A 147 -8.38 -0.65 25.42
N LEU A 148 -8.43 0.56 25.95
CA LEU A 148 -7.47 1.62 25.62
C LEU A 148 -6.02 1.22 25.95
N SER A 149 -5.80 0.54 27.09
CA SER A 149 -4.47 0.05 27.48
C SER A 149 -3.89 -0.91 26.45
N GLY A 150 -4.72 -1.79 25.88
CA GLY A 150 -4.34 -2.72 24.81
C GLY A 150 -4.01 -1.98 23.52
N ALA A 151 -4.85 -1.03 23.10
CA ALA A 151 -4.58 -0.18 21.94
C ALA A 151 -3.24 0.56 22.06
N LEU A 152 -2.98 1.20 23.18
CA LEU A 152 -1.72 1.93 23.46
C LEU A 152 -0.52 0.96 23.53
N ASN A 153 -0.70 -0.25 24.06
CA ASN A 153 0.36 -1.26 24.05
C ASN A 153 0.66 -1.75 22.62
N THR A 154 -0.34 -1.89 21.77
CA THR A 154 -0.17 -2.23 20.36
C THR A 154 0.68 -1.19 19.64
N VAL A 155 0.35 0.10 19.79
CA VAL A 155 1.16 1.21 19.26
C VAL A 155 2.60 1.13 19.78
N LYS A 156 2.79 0.93 21.10
CA LYS A 156 4.12 0.81 21.72
C LYS A 156 4.92 -0.39 21.18
N THR A 157 4.26 -1.47 20.86
CA THR A 157 4.91 -2.68 20.30
C THR A 157 5.49 -2.40 18.92
N PHE A 158 4.72 -1.81 18.03
CA PHE A 158 5.20 -1.42 16.70
C PHE A 158 6.27 -0.31 16.76
N ASP A 159 6.10 0.68 17.62
CA ASP A 159 7.09 1.75 17.79
C ASP A 159 8.47 1.23 18.21
N LYS A 160 8.54 0.25 19.13
CA LYS A 160 9.81 -0.37 19.55
C LYS A 160 10.57 -1.00 18.40
N LEU A 161 9.87 -1.44 17.34
CA LEU A 161 10.43 -2.00 16.12
C LEU A 161 10.76 -0.93 15.07
N GLY A 162 10.52 0.35 15.37
CA GLY A 162 10.71 1.44 14.41
C GLY A 162 9.64 1.48 13.31
N MET A 163 8.45 0.94 13.57
CA MET A 163 7.27 1.02 12.73
C MET A 163 6.24 1.96 13.39
N PRO A 164 6.26 3.26 13.10
CA PRO A 164 5.22 4.16 13.60
C PRO A 164 3.86 3.75 13.07
N SER A 165 2.83 4.01 13.87
CA SER A 165 1.44 3.71 13.51
C SER A 165 0.63 4.96 13.24
N ILE A 166 -0.48 4.78 12.51
CA ILE A 166 -1.56 5.74 12.31
C ILE A 166 -2.85 5.19 12.95
N GLY A 167 -3.86 6.03 13.13
CA GLY A 167 -5.17 5.62 13.63
C GLY A 167 -5.33 5.61 15.14
N VAL A 168 -4.24 5.46 15.89
CA VAL A 168 -4.22 5.56 17.37
C VAL A 168 -3.10 6.47 17.82
N TYR A 169 -3.39 7.42 18.67
CA TYR A 169 -2.46 8.41 19.15
C TYR A 169 -1.99 8.09 20.59
N LYS A 170 -0.70 8.18 20.84
CA LYS A 170 -0.10 7.92 22.19
C LYS A 170 -0.36 9.05 23.17
N LYS A 171 -0.51 10.25 22.65
CA LYS A 171 -0.75 11.48 23.37
C LYS A 171 -2.08 12.06 22.91
N ASP A 172 -2.28 13.32 23.17
CA ASP A 172 -3.39 14.09 22.66
C ASP A 172 -3.27 14.24 21.14
N ARG A 173 -4.26 13.74 20.40
CA ARG A 173 -4.33 13.74 18.92
C ARG A 173 -4.04 15.12 18.34
N ASP A 174 -4.61 16.17 18.95
CA ASP A 174 -4.42 17.55 18.48
C ASP A 174 -2.99 18.06 18.65
N LYS A 175 -2.15 17.33 19.40
CA LYS A 175 -0.75 17.68 19.68
C LYS A 175 0.26 16.77 19.00
N GLU A 176 -0.20 15.69 18.36
CA GLU A 176 0.66 14.84 17.56
C GLU A 176 0.71 15.36 16.12
N ASP A 177 1.89 15.37 15.56
CA ASP A 177 2.07 15.74 14.16
C ASP A 177 1.56 14.61 13.25
N ILE A 178 1.01 14.99 12.10
CA ILE A 178 0.69 14.05 11.03
C ILE A 178 1.93 13.25 10.66
N LEU A 179 1.81 11.93 10.52
CA LEU A 179 2.91 11.07 10.11
C LEU A 179 3.32 11.39 8.68
N ILE A 180 4.54 11.91 8.52
CA ILE A 180 5.12 12.21 7.20
C ILE A 180 6.43 11.43 7.03
N LYS A 181 6.51 10.62 5.98
CA LYS A 181 7.74 9.92 5.56
C LYS A 181 8.38 10.65 4.39
N ASN A 182 9.70 10.81 4.42
CA ASN A 182 10.45 11.31 3.28
C ASN A 182 11.05 10.12 2.52
N VAL A 183 10.44 9.80 1.40
CA VAL A 183 10.81 8.66 0.55
C VAL A 183 11.46 9.19 -0.72
N ASN A 184 12.75 8.99 -0.88
CA ASN A 184 13.53 9.44 -2.06
C ASN A 184 13.40 10.94 -2.36
N GLY A 185 13.07 11.76 -1.32
CA GLY A 185 12.84 13.20 -1.44
C GLY A 185 11.43 13.58 -1.90
N ILE A 186 10.47 12.65 -1.79
CA ILE A 186 9.03 12.87 -1.86
C ILE A 186 8.51 12.74 -0.42
N LYS A 187 7.81 13.74 0.07
CA LYS A 187 7.15 13.72 1.38
C LYS A 187 5.78 13.09 1.23
N ILE A 188 5.53 12.03 1.97
CA ILE A 188 4.27 11.28 1.96
C ILE A 188 3.64 11.39 3.34
N ALA A 189 2.47 12.03 3.44
CA ALA A 189 1.62 12.03 4.63
C ALA A 189 0.73 10.78 4.62
N ILE A 190 0.50 10.18 5.79
CA ILE A 190 -0.29 8.96 5.93
C ILE A 190 -1.26 9.15 7.09
N LEU A 191 -2.56 8.95 6.83
CA LEU A 191 -3.66 9.14 7.77
C LEU A 191 -4.55 7.88 7.79
N GLY A 192 -5.00 7.47 8.97
CA GLY A 192 -5.91 6.32 9.15
C GLY A 192 -7.15 6.71 9.96
N TYR A 193 -8.32 6.19 9.58
CA TYR A 193 -9.61 6.49 10.21
C TYR A 193 -10.51 5.26 10.29
N SER A 194 -11.17 5.05 11.43
CA SER A 194 -12.12 3.95 11.63
C SER A 194 -13.55 4.46 11.76
N TYR A 195 -14.51 3.69 11.24
CA TYR A 195 -15.93 4.02 11.31
C TYR A 195 -16.51 3.86 12.72
N ALA A 196 -15.95 2.93 13.53
CA ALA A 196 -16.41 2.61 14.89
C ALA A 196 -15.38 1.68 15.58
N TYR A 197 -15.66 1.32 16.84
CA TYR A 197 -14.83 0.41 17.64
C TYR A 197 -15.70 -0.68 18.29
N ASN A 198 -16.64 -1.23 17.52
CA ASN A 198 -17.55 -2.31 17.94
C ASN A 198 -18.36 -2.01 19.23
N GLY A 199 -18.62 -0.73 19.50
CA GLY A 199 -19.33 -0.28 20.70
C GLY A 199 -18.45 -0.23 21.96
N LEU A 200 -17.17 -0.63 21.86
CA LEU A 200 -16.20 -0.63 22.99
C LEU A 200 -15.74 0.79 23.34
N GLU A 201 -15.88 1.73 22.42
CA GLU A 201 -15.66 3.16 22.66
C GLU A 201 -16.51 3.70 23.81
N ALA A 202 -17.69 3.09 24.09
CA ALA A 202 -18.53 3.45 25.23
C ALA A 202 -17.85 3.23 26.60
N ASN A 203 -16.77 2.45 26.64
CA ASN A 203 -15.99 2.23 27.85
C ASN A 203 -14.89 3.29 28.07
N LEU A 204 -14.69 4.20 27.10
CA LEU A 204 -13.73 5.28 27.20
C LEU A 204 -14.42 6.53 27.81
N SER A 205 -13.64 7.35 28.53
CA SER A 205 -14.07 8.71 28.76
C SER A 205 -14.09 9.50 27.43
N ALA A 206 -14.93 10.52 27.36
CA ALA A 206 -14.95 11.39 26.16
C ALA A 206 -13.58 12.02 25.90
N GLU A 207 -12.83 12.32 26.97
CA GLU A 207 -11.46 12.86 26.88
C GLU A 207 -10.48 11.85 26.26
N ASP A 208 -10.51 10.58 26.72
CA ASP A 208 -9.63 9.54 26.18
C ASP A 208 -9.95 9.23 24.73
N TYR A 209 -11.26 9.16 24.40
CA TYR A 209 -11.71 8.96 23.01
C TYR A 209 -11.16 10.06 22.09
N GLU A 210 -11.39 11.31 22.46
CA GLU A 210 -10.95 12.46 21.69
C GLU A 210 -9.43 12.53 21.52
N LYS A 211 -8.68 12.13 22.56
CA LYS A 211 -7.21 12.16 22.55
C LYS A 211 -6.56 11.05 21.75
N HIS A 212 -7.15 9.86 21.76
CA HIS A 212 -6.44 8.66 21.32
C HIS A 212 -7.01 8.04 20.06
N MET A 213 -8.28 8.30 19.73
CA MET A 213 -8.95 7.58 18.63
C MET A 213 -9.07 8.44 17.37
N SER A 214 -8.98 7.77 16.22
CA SER A 214 -9.12 8.38 14.90
C SER A 214 -10.35 7.83 14.20
N ASP A 215 -11.47 8.55 14.34
CA ASP A 215 -12.76 8.20 13.77
C ASP A 215 -13.08 8.94 12.45
N LEU A 216 -14.14 8.51 11.75
CA LEU A 216 -14.63 9.14 10.53
C LEU A 216 -15.40 10.44 10.79
N ASN A 217 -14.92 11.30 11.68
CA ASN A 217 -15.45 12.64 11.89
C ASN A 217 -15.06 13.55 10.71
N GLU A 218 -16.03 13.90 9.86
CA GLU A 218 -15.78 14.63 8.61
C GLU A 218 -15.05 15.96 8.81
N ASP A 219 -15.35 16.71 9.87
CA ASP A 219 -14.70 18.01 10.12
C ASP A 219 -13.24 17.84 10.51
N LYS A 220 -12.92 16.84 11.35
CA LYS A 220 -11.53 16.51 11.73
C LYS A 220 -10.76 15.95 10.54
N MET A 221 -11.30 14.95 9.84
CA MET A 221 -10.67 14.38 8.65
C MET A 221 -10.34 15.44 7.61
N LYS A 222 -11.31 16.33 7.32
CA LYS A 222 -11.10 17.44 6.40
C LYS A 222 -9.95 18.35 6.84
N ALA A 223 -9.92 18.73 8.10
CA ALA A 223 -8.87 19.59 8.63
C ALA A 223 -7.48 18.93 8.55
N GLU A 224 -7.39 17.64 8.91
CA GLU A 224 -6.14 16.87 8.88
C GLU A 224 -5.66 16.60 7.46
N ILE A 225 -6.53 16.20 6.52
CA ILE A 225 -6.18 15.98 5.12
C ILE A 225 -5.70 17.30 4.48
N GLN A 226 -6.39 18.41 4.71
CA GLN A 226 -5.96 19.72 4.22
C GLN A 226 -4.65 20.21 4.84
N GLU A 227 -4.35 19.81 6.06
CA GLU A 227 -3.06 20.11 6.70
C GLU A 227 -1.95 19.22 6.15
N ALA A 228 -2.25 17.93 5.88
CA ALA A 228 -1.32 16.99 5.23
C ALA A 228 -0.92 17.49 3.83
N GLU A 229 -1.88 17.92 3.03
CA GLU A 229 -1.67 18.49 1.68
C GLU A 229 -0.72 19.70 1.70
N LYS A 230 -0.76 20.53 2.74
CA LYS A 230 0.17 21.67 2.89
C LYS A 230 1.59 21.24 3.27
N LYS A 231 1.75 20.12 3.96
CA LYS A 231 3.03 19.67 4.56
C LYS A 231 3.77 18.63 3.72
N ALA A 232 3.05 17.89 2.88
CA ALA A 232 3.55 16.77 2.11
C ALA A 232 3.39 16.99 0.60
N ASP A 233 4.02 16.15 -0.20
CA ASP A 233 3.90 16.10 -1.65
C ASP A 233 2.81 15.12 -2.09
N VAL A 234 2.46 14.18 -1.20
CA VAL A 234 1.46 13.13 -1.39
C VAL A 234 0.75 12.88 -0.07
N THR A 235 -0.56 12.72 -0.12
CA THR A 235 -1.40 12.36 1.03
C THR A 235 -2.10 11.01 0.77
N ILE A 236 -1.79 10.00 1.59
CA ILE A 236 -2.43 8.69 1.59
C ILE A 236 -3.41 8.64 2.76
N VAL A 237 -4.63 8.17 2.51
CA VAL A 237 -5.65 7.96 3.53
C VAL A 237 -6.06 6.50 3.56
N MET A 238 -6.12 5.91 4.75
CA MET A 238 -6.54 4.53 5.00
C MET A 238 -7.82 4.54 5.85
N PRO A 239 -9.00 4.63 5.21
CA PRO A 239 -10.27 4.57 5.92
C PRO A 239 -10.73 3.12 6.05
N GLN A 240 -11.15 2.74 7.25
CA GLN A 240 -11.84 1.48 7.48
C GLN A 240 -13.33 1.72 7.58
N MET A 241 -14.07 1.29 6.55
CA MET A 241 -15.50 1.58 6.39
C MET A 241 -16.14 0.62 5.38
N GLY A 242 -17.40 0.31 5.56
CA GLY A 242 -18.19 -0.47 4.61
C GLY A 242 -19.13 -1.45 5.30
N VAL A 243 -19.51 -2.48 4.56
CA VAL A 243 -20.33 -3.59 5.06
C VAL A 243 -19.57 -4.88 4.85
N GLU A 244 -19.32 -5.63 5.92
CA GLU A 244 -18.62 -6.91 5.86
C GLU A 244 -19.19 -7.85 4.80
N TYR A 245 -18.29 -8.48 4.04
CA TYR A 245 -18.57 -9.49 2.99
C TYR A 245 -19.33 -8.94 1.77
N ARG A 246 -19.52 -7.64 1.69
CA ARG A 246 -20.13 -6.99 0.53
C ARG A 246 -19.03 -6.53 -0.45
N ARG A 247 -19.11 -6.99 -1.71
CA ARG A 247 -18.11 -6.69 -2.75
C ARG A 247 -18.35 -5.41 -3.55
N GLU A 248 -19.37 -4.67 -3.19
CA GLU A 248 -19.70 -3.37 -3.80
C GLU A 248 -19.72 -2.32 -2.70
N PRO A 249 -19.07 -1.17 -2.87
CA PRO A 249 -19.04 -0.13 -1.87
C PRO A 249 -20.45 0.43 -1.63
N THR A 250 -20.69 0.86 -0.41
CA THR A 250 -21.92 1.62 -0.09
C THR A 250 -21.85 3.01 -0.71
N GLN A 251 -23.02 3.63 -0.88
CA GLN A 251 -23.08 5.01 -1.37
C GLN A 251 -22.37 5.99 -0.40
N GLU A 252 -22.36 5.66 0.90
CA GLU A 252 -21.66 6.43 1.93
C GLU A 252 -20.15 6.37 1.77
N GLN A 253 -19.59 5.14 1.53
CA GLN A 253 -18.18 4.98 1.21
C GLN A 253 -17.81 5.82 -0.03
N VAL A 254 -18.55 5.65 -1.14
CA VAL A 254 -18.29 6.40 -2.37
C VAL A 254 -18.28 7.90 -2.11
N THR A 255 -19.32 8.40 -1.43
CA THR A 255 -19.45 9.83 -1.14
C THR A 255 -18.31 10.35 -0.28
N LEU A 256 -17.95 9.62 0.78
CA LEU A 256 -16.91 10.04 1.72
C LEU A 256 -15.51 10.00 1.09
N TYR A 257 -15.21 8.94 0.32
CA TYR A 257 -13.90 8.80 -0.31
C TYR A 257 -13.67 9.88 -1.39
N HIS A 258 -14.72 10.22 -2.15
CA HIS A 258 -14.65 11.37 -3.06
C HIS A 258 -14.44 12.70 -2.31
N LYS A 259 -15.09 12.90 -1.15
CA LYS A 259 -14.81 14.07 -0.31
C LYS A 259 -13.35 14.10 0.17
N MET A 260 -12.77 12.95 0.56
CA MET A 260 -11.35 12.88 0.94
C MET A 260 -10.43 13.30 -0.21
N ILE A 261 -10.71 12.86 -1.45
CA ILE A 261 -10.00 13.35 -2.65
C ILE A 261 -10.19 14.87 -2.79
N ASP A 262 -11.42 15.37 -2.58
CA ASP A 262 -11.69 16.81 -2.67
C ASP A 262 -10.98 17.63 -1.59
N TRP A 263 -10.69 17.05 -0.44
CA TRP A 263 -9.93 17.70 0.63
C TRP A 263 -8.41 17.67 0.41
N GLY A 264 -7.89 16.83 -0.50
CA GLY A 264 -6.48 16.76 -0.86
C GLY A 264 -5.82 15.37 -0.77
N ALA A 265 -6.59 14.30 -0.56
CA ALA A 265 -6.03 12.95 -0.64
C ALA A 265 -5.64 12.59 -2.09
N ASP A 266 -4.49 11.97 -2.27
CA ASP A 266 -4.00 11.46 -3.56
C ASP A 266 -4.36 10.01 -3.78
N VAL A 267 -4.29 9.21 -2.71
CA VAL A 267 -4.57 7.78 -2.73
C VAL A 267 -5.39 7.40 -1.50
N ILE A 268 -6.42 6.59 -1.73
CA ILE A 268 -7.23 5.99 -0.68
C ILE A 268 -7.10 4.47 -0.77
N PHE A 269 -6.65 3.86 0.32
CA PHE A 269 -6.59 2.42 0.53
C PHE A 269 -7.63 2.04 1.58
N GLY A 270 -8.83 1.64 1.13
CA GLY A 270 -9.93 1.24 2.02
C GLY A 270 -9.78 -0.18 2.56
N GLY A 271 -10.32 -0.41 3.75
CA GLY A 271 -10.41 -1.70 4.47
C GLY A 271 -11.76 -1.89 5.17
N HIS A 272 -11.93 -2.97 5.96
CA HIS A 272 -13.08 -3.40 6.73
C HIS A 272 -14.03 -4.40 6.05
N PRO A 273 -14.44 -4.32 4.76
CA PRO A 273 -15.36 -5.31 4.20
C PRO A 273 -14.83 -6.75 4.17
N HIS A 274 -13.56 -7.00 4.43
CA HIS A 274 -12.88 -8.30 4.39
C HIS A 274 -12.95 -9.01 3.03
N VAL A 275 -13.43 -8.31 2.02
CA VAL A 275 -13.47 -8.73 0.61
C VAL A 275 -13.00 -7.59 -0.26
N VAL A 276 -12.45 -7.90 -1.41
CA VAL A 276 -12.02 -6.87 -2.36
C VAL A 276 -13.25 -6.17 -2.96
N GLU A 277 -13.26 -4.85 -2.87
CA GLU A 277 -14.22 -3.99 -3.56
C GLU A 277 -13.58 -3.32 -4.78
N PRO A 278 -14.36 -2.72 -5.71
CA PRO A 278 -13.84 -2.02 -6.88
C PRO A 278 -12.84 -0.91 -6.57
N SER A 279 -12.08 -0.53 -7.58
CA SER A 279 -11.20 0.63 -7.56
C SER A 279 -11.55 1.61 -8.68
N GLU A 280 -11.17 2.87 -8.52
CA GLU A 280 -11.31 3.88 -9.55
C GLU A 280 -10.14 4.86 -9.56
N THR A 281 -9.98 5.54 -10.70
CA THR A 281 -9.07 6.68 -10.85
C THR A 281 -9.90 7.93 -11.04
N VAL A 282 -9.64 8.94 -10.23
CA VAL A 282 -10.31 10.25 -10.27
C VAL A 282 -9.32 11.28 -10.83
N GLU A 283 -9.75 12.02 -11.86
CA GLU A 283 -8.97 13.15 -12.38
C GLU A 283 -9.34 14.41 -11.58
N LYS A 284 -8.35 15.03 -10.94
CA LYS A 284 -8.53 16.26 -10.19
C LYS A 284 -7.33 17.18 -10.36
N ASP A 285 -7.60 18.44 -10.72
CA ASP A 285 -6.59 19.50 -10.91
C ASP A 285 -5.47 19.10 -11.90
N GLY A 286 -5.80 18.22 -12.88
CA GLY A 286 -4.87 17.72 -13.90
C GLY A 286 -3.99 16.56 -13.42
N GLU A 287 -4.26 16.01 -12.24
CA GLU A 287 -3.58 14.86 -11.65
C GLU A 287 -4.52 13.66 -11.50
N LYS A 288 -3.94 12.47 -11.52
CA LYS A 288 -4.66 11.21 -11.26
C LYS A 288 -4.60 10.90 -9.78
N LYS A 289 -5.77 10.79 -9.16
CA LYS A 289 -5.96 10.29 -7.80
C LYS A 289 -6.51 8.87 -7.87
N PHE A 290 -6.26 8.05 -6.86
CA PHE A 290 -6.64 6.64 -6.87
C PHE A 290 -7.44 6.27 -5.63
N ILE A 291 -8.49 5.49 -5.83
CA ILE A 291 -9.32 4.91 -4.77
C ILE A 291 -9.41 3.41 -4.99
N ILE A 292 -9.09 2.62 -3.96
CA ILE A 292 -9.57 1.23 -3.79
C ILE A 292 -10.49 1.23 -2.58
N TYR A 293 -11.74 0.79 -2.77
CA TYR A 293 -12.74 0.86 -1.72
C TYR A 293 -12.51 -0.14 -0.59
N SER A 294 -12.00 -1.34 -0.91
CA SER A 294 -11.48 -2.31 0.06
C SER A 294 -10.41 -3.18 -0.58
N MET A 295 -9.31 -3.37 0.14
CA MET A 295 -8.23 -4.27 -0.25
C MET A 295 -8.50 -5.74 0.14
N GLY A 296 -9.55 -6.01 0.94
CA GLY A 296 -9.90 -7.33 1.47
C GLY A 296 -8.88 -7.87 2.47
N ASN A 297 -9.02 -9.13 2.85
CA ASN A 297 -8.11 -9.80 3.79
C ASN A 297 -6.75 -10.10 3.16
N PHE A 298 -5.67 -9.74 3.85
CA PHE A 298 -4.31 -10.16 3.48
C PHE A 298 -3.87 -11.41 4.24
N ILE A 299 -4.09 -11.43 5.56
CA ILE A 299 -3.88 -12.59 6.43
C ILE A 299 -5.10 -12.70 7.36
N SER A 300 -5.93 -13.72 7.17
CA SER A 300 -7.12 -13.94 7.97
C SER A 300 -7.51 -15.43 7.96
N ASN A 301 -8.29 -15.85 8.94
CA ASN A 301 -8.95 -17.16 8.93
C ASN A 301 -10.43 -17.07 8.53
N GLN A 302 -10.85 -15.95 8.00
CA GLN A 302 -12.16 -15.83 7.35
C GLN A 302 -12.07 -16.50 5.98
N ARG A 303 -12.74 -17.65 5.83
CA ARG A 303 -12.68 -18.50 4.64
C ARG A 303 -14.06 -19.10 4.37
N LEU A 304 -14.21 -19.75 3.21
CA LEU A 304 -15.45 -20.45 2.87
C LEU A 304 -15.96 -21.31 4.02
N GLU A 305 -15.07 -22.07 4.68
CA GLU A 305 -15.44 -22.97 5.77
C GLU A 305 -15.82 -22.27 7.08
N THR A 306 -15.41 -21.00 7.28
CA THR A 306 -15.61 -20.29 8.55
C THR A 306 -16.69 -19.21 8.47
N VAL A 307 -16.88 -18.57 7.31
CA VAL A 307 -17.82 -17.46 7.10
C VAL A 307 -18.75 -17.68 5.89
N ASP A 308 -18.68 -18.85 5.23
CA ASP A 308 -19.48 -19.22 4.05
C ASP A 308 -19.29 -18.24 2.85
N ASP A 309 -18.12 -17.62 2.75
CA ASP A 309 -17.78 -16.74 1.63
C ASP A 309 -16.32 -16.94 1.17
N ILE A 310 -16.15 -17.43 -0.06
CA ILE A 310 -14.81 -17.65 -0.66
C ILE A 310 -14.07 -16.33 -0.99
N TRP A 311 -14.77 -15.21 -1.08
CA TRP A 311 -14.14 -13.94 -1.42
C TRP A 311 -13.32 -13.37 -0.27
N THR A 312 -13.57 -13.82 0.96
CA THR A 312 -12.75 -13.46 2.12
C THR A 312 -11.34 -14.09 2.12
N GLU A 313 -11.11 -15.09 1.26
CA GLU A 313 -9.79 -15.71 1.04
C GLU A 313 -8.94 -14.93 0.03
N ARG A 314 -9.38 -13.75 -0.40
CA ARG A 314 -8.74 -12.96 -1.44
C ARG A 314 -8.52 -11.54 -0.96
N GLY A 315 -7.27 -11.12 -1.05
CA GLY A 315 -6.87 -9.75 -0.74
C GLY A 315 -5.93 -9.20 -1.79
N LEU A 316 -5.62 -7.93 -1.66
CA LEU A 316 -4.73 -7.21 -2.56
C LEU A 316 -3.50 -6.72 -1.81
N LEU A 317 -2.37 -6.76 -2.50
CA LEU A 317 -1.19 -5.96 -2.21
C LEU A 317 -1.15 -4.86 -3.28
N MET A 318 -1.44 -3.64 -2.88
CA MET A 318 -1.42 -2.48 -3.75
C MET A 318 0.01 -2.02 -3.99
N ASP A 319 0.32 -1.57 -5.21
CA ASP A 319 1.64 -1.10 -5.63
C ASP A 319 1.46 0.20 -6.41
N VAL A 320 1.81 1.32 -5.79
CA VAL A 320 1.64 2.66 -6.35
C VAL A 320 2.99 3.37 -6.41
N THR A 321 3.32 3.92 -7.57
CA THR A 321 4.54 4.72 -7.74
C THR A 321 4.18 6.19 -7.93
N PHE A 322 4.73 7.03 -7.07
CA PHE A 322 4.65 8.49 -7.18
C PHE A 322 5.86 9.05 -7.91
N GLU A 323 5.63 10.04 -8.75
CA GLU A 323 6.68 10.75 -9.48
C GLU A 323 6.64 12.25 -9.17
N LYS A 324 7.78 12.80 -8.75
CA LYS A 324 7.95 14.25 -8.55
C LYS A 324 8.97 14.78 -9.54
N LYS A 325 8.52 15.69 -10.43
CA LYS A 325 9.40 16.42 -11.34
C LYS A 325 10.04 17.59 -10.60
N ASN A 326 11.37 17.72 -10.68
CA ASN A 326 12.02 18.94 -10.22
C ASN A 326 11.74 20.04 -11.23
N HIS A 327 11.01 21.04 -10.82
CA HIS A 327 10.81 22.30 -11.57
C HIS A 327 11.99 23.22 -11.43
#